data_5bffba67a30ea9bb675bda0658631dca
#
_entry.id   5bffba67a30ea9bb675bda0658631dca
#
_cell.length_a   1.000
_cell.length_b   1.000
_cell.length_c   1.000
_cell.angle_alpha   90.00
_cell.angle_beta   90.00
_cell.angle_gamma   90.00
#
_symmetry.space_group_name_H-M   'P 1'
#
loop_
_entity.id
_entity.type
_entity.pdbx_description
1 polymer ?
#
loop_
_entity_poly.entity_id
_entity_poly.type
_entity_poly.pdbx_seq_one_letter_code
_entity_poly.pdbx_strand_id
1 'polypeptide(L)'
;CRVVMPFYATIPQEMRDSMHFIASLSVPVAWRRQYCGIFEAKANGVTYYLLDNQYYFKRDTIYGHYDDAERFAFFSRAVLEMLPYIDFHPDIIHCNDWQSALTPVYYSLMYAHREGYQNIKTLFTIHNIQYQGVYGKEILEDVLGIAQRDEALLEYDGDVNFMKGAIECANRVSTVSPSY
;
A
#
# COMPACT_ATOMS: atom_id res chain seq x y z
N CYS A 1 -4.05 15.25 -9.19
CA CYS A 1 -3.45 14.38 -8.18
C CYS A 1 -4.50 13.95 -7.16
N ARG A 2 -4.39 12.74 -6.65
CA ARG A 2 -5.17 12.18 -5.54
C ARG A 2 -4.21 11.60 -4.52
N VAL A 3 -4.61 11.60 -3.25
CA VAL A 3 -3.82 10.98 -2.16
C VAL A 3 -4.61 9.81 -1.62
N VAL A 4 -3.94 8.67 -1.41
CA VAL A 4 -4.52 7.49 -0.77
C VAL A 4 -3.76 7.21 0.52
N MET A 5 -4.47 7.00 1.61
CA MET A 5 -3.87 6.68 2.91
C MET A 5 -4.80 5.78 3.74
N PRO A 6 -4.26 5.05 4.73
CA PRO A 6 -5.11 4.36 5.69
C PRO A 6 -5.97 5.33 6.48
N PHE A 7 -7.16 4.91 6.86
CA PHE A 7 -8.01 5.68 7.76
C PHE A 7 -7.55 5.51 9.21
N TYR A 8 -6.46 6.18 9.55
CA TYR A 8 -5.86 6.13 10.89
C TYR A 8 -6.77 6.73 11.97
N ALA A 9 -6.69 6.20 13.19
CA ALA A 9 -7.42 6.74 14.35
C ALA A 9 -7.03 8.20 14.67
N THR A 10 -5.85 8.63 14.28
CA THR A 10 -5.29 9.96 14.53
C THR A 10 -5.78 11.05 13.57
N ILE A 11 -6.57 10.70 12.53
CA ILE A 11 -7.12 11.70 11.61
C ILE A 11 -8.05 12.65 12.38
N PRO A 12 -7.88 13.99 12.22
CA PRO A 12 -8.67 14.98 12.93
C PRO A 12 -10.19 14.82 12.71
N GLN A 13 -10.98 15.10 13.74
CA GLN A 13 -12.45 14.96 13.69
C GLN A 13 -13.08 15.83 12.60
N GLU A 14 -12.58 17.05 12.42
CA GLU A 14 -13.04 17.96 11.36
C GLU A 14 -12.92 17.33 9.96
N MET A 15 -11.81 16.64 9.69
CA MET A 15 -11.63 15.92 8.44
C MET A 15 -12.59 14.71 8.34
N ARG A 16 -12.80 14.00 9.45
CA ARG A 16 -13.76 12.88 9.50
C ARG A 16 -15.19 13.33 9.20
N ASP A 17 -15.60 14.47 9.74
CA ASP A 17 -16.95 15.02 9.55
C ASP A 17 -17.18 15.46 8.10
N SER A 18 -16.13 15.78 7.36
CA SER A 18 -16.20 16.15 5.94
C SER A 18 -16.14 14.96 4.97
N MET A 19 -15.87 13.75 5.47
CA MET A 19 -15.78 12.56 4.65
C MET A 19 -17.13 12.06 4.18
N HIS A 20 -17.17 11.51 2.98
CA HIS A 20 -18.28 10.70 2.53
C HIS A 20 -17.84 9.31 2.12
N PHE A 21 -18.67 8.35 2.43
CA PHE A 21 -18.48 6.95 2.06
C PHE A 21 -18.75 6.75 0.56
N ILE A 22 -17.83 6.09 -0.14
CA ILE A 22 -17.98 5.77 -1.56
C ILE A 22 -18.47 4.33 -1.72
N ALA A 23 -17.72 3.37 -1.20
CA ALA A 23 -17.99 1.95 -1.37
C ALA A 23 -17.28 1.12 -0.31
N SER A 24 -17.63 -0.15 -0.23
CA SER A 24 -16.84 -1.16 0.49
C SER A 24 -16.51 -2.33 -0.42
N LEU A 25 -15.37 -2.94 -0.16
CA LEU A 25 -14.90 -4.11 -0.90
C LEU A 25 -14.22 -5.09 0.04
N SER A 26 -13.96 -6.28 -0.47
CA SER A 26 -13.21 -7.32 0.22
C SER A 26 -11.82 -7.44 -0.39
N VAL A 27 -10.79 -7.10 0.38
CA VAL A 27 -9.39 -7.12 -0.04
C VAL A 27 -8.75 -8.45 0.34
N PRO A 28 -8.13 -9.18 -0.60
CA PRO A 28 -7.40 -10.38 -0.27
C PRO A 28 -6.07 -10.05 0.41
N VAL A 29 -5.79 -10.73 1.52
CA VAL A 29 -4.50 -10.70 2.23
C VAL A 29 -4.07 -12.16 2.40
N ALA A 30 -3.31 -12.68 1.46
CA ALA A 30 -3.06 -14.10 1.28
C ALA A 30 -4.39 -14.90 1.21
N TRP A 31 -4.62 -15.81 2.14
CA TRP A 31 -5.86 -16.60 2.25
C TRP A 31 -7.02 -15.84 2.93
N ARG A 32 -6.72 -14.70 3.58
CA ARG A 32 -7.70 -13.89 4.30
C ARG A 32 -8.49 -13.02 3.32
N ARG A 33 -9.71 -12.67 3.73
CA ARG A 33 -10.56 -11.68 3.07
C ARG A 33 -10.90 -10.60 4.08
N GLN A 34 -10.40 -9.39 3.86
CA GLN A 34 -10.54 -8.28 4.80
C GLN A 34 -11.43 -7.19 4.24
N TYR A 35 -12.33 -6.67 5.06
CA TYR A 35 -13.15 -5.51 4.75
C TYR A 35 -12.27 -4.29 4.45
N CYS A 36 -12.65 -3.51 3.45
CA CYS A 36 -12.10 -2.19 3.18
C CYS A 36 -13.22 -1.22 2.82
N GLY A 37 -13.42 -0.19 3.65
CA GLY A 37 -14.27 0.95 3.31
C GLY A 37 -13.45 2.01 2.56
N ILE A 38 -14.02 2.61 1.53
CA ILE A 38 -13.43 3.74 0.80
C ILE A 38 -14.20 4.99 1.18
N PHE A 39 -13.50 5.96 1.77
CA PHE A 39 -14.02 7.29 2.08
C PHE A 39 -13.28 8.33 1.26
N GLU A 40 -13.99 9.35 0.77
CA GLU A 40 -13.42 10.51 0.11
C GLU A 40 -13.50 11.74 1.03
N ALA A 41 -12.43 12.50 1.09
CA ALA A 41 -12.39 13.82 1.70
C ALA A 41 -11.69 14.81 0.78
N LYS A 42 -11.99 16.10 0.92
CA LYS A 42 -11.31 17.17 0.18
C LYS A 42 -10.70 18.17 1.15
N ALA A 43 -9.42 18.42 0.99
CA ALA A 43 -8.70 19.42 1.78
C ALA A 43 -7.68 20.14 0.89
N ASN A 44 -7.63 21.48 0.98
CA ASN A 44 -6.68 22.33 0.25
C ASN A 44 -6.64 22.06 -1.26
N GLY A 45 -7.79 21.76 -1.88
CA GLY A 45 -7.89 21.46 -3.31
C GLY A 45 -7.42 20.07 -3.71
N VAL A 46 -7.03 19.22 -2.77
CA VAL A 46 -6.62 17.84 -2.98
C VAL A 46 -7.75 16.90 -2.55
N THR A 47 -8.00 15.86 -3.34
CA THR A 47 -8.89 14.76 -2.96
C THR A 47 -8.08 13.67 -2.29
N TYR A 48 -8.56 13.23 -1.12
CA TYR A 48 -8.02 12.15 -0.33
C TYR A 48 -8.97 10.96 -0.36
N TYR A 49 -8.45 9.77 -0.59
CA TYR A 49 -9.13 8.52 -0.35
C TYR A 49 -8.58 7.87 0.90
N LEU A 50 -9.46 7.58 1.86
CA LEU A 50 -9.10 6.94 3.12
C LEU A 50 -9.65 5.52 3.11
N LEU A 51 -8.73 4.57 3.32
CA LEU A 51 -9.04 3.15 3.30
C LEU A 51 -9.27 2.66 4.73
N ASP A 52 -10.54 2.37 5.05
CA ASP A 52 -10.96 1.97 6.39
C ASP A 52 -10.89 0.46 6.58
N ASN A 53 -10.13 0.09 7.58
CA ASN A 53 -10.22 -1.18 8.27
C ASN A 53 -9.85 -0.94 9.73
N GLN A 54 -10.83 -0.93 10.61
CA GLN A 54 -10.61 -0.59 12.02
C GLN A 54 -9.71 -1.59 12.74
N TYR A 55 -9.73 -2.86 12.35
CA TYR A 55 -8.85 -3.88 12.93
C TYR A 55 -7.38 -3.54 12.70
N TYR A 56 -7.03 -3.03 11.51
CA TYR A 56 -5.65 -2.66 11.19
C TYR A 56 -5.27 -1.24 11.60
N PHE A 57 -6.19 -0.26 11.49
CA PHE A 57 -5.80 1.15 11.52
C PHE A 57 -6.38 1.97 12.69
N LYS A 58 -7.26 1.38 13.49
CA LYS A 58 -7.72 2.02 14.74
C LYS A 58 -6.72 1.70 15.86
N ARG A 59 -5.54 2.29 15.77
CA ARG A 59 -4.40 2.07 16.68
C ARG A 59 -3.88 3.42 17.18
N ASP A 60 -3.17 3.40 18.31
CA ASP A 60 -2.60 4.60 18.94
C ASP A 60 -1.40 5.13 18.17
N THR A 61 -0.68 4.29 17.43
CA THR A 61 0.45 4.65 16.59
C THR A 61 0.25 4.20 15.15
N ILE A 62 0.94 4.88 14.22
CA ILE A 62 0.83 4.59 12.78
C ILE A 62 1.48 3.25 12.44
N TYR A 63 2.62 2.92 13.05
CA TYR A 63 3.38 1.67 12.88
C TYR A 63 4.08 1.29 14.19
N GLY A 64 4.81 0.17 14.20
CA GLY A 64 5.47 -0.39 15.39
C GLY A 64 4.62 -1.47 16.06
N HIS A 65 3.69 -2.08 15.34
CA HIS A 65 2.85 -3.17 15.80
C HIS A 65 3.38 -4.52 15.29
N TYR A 66 3.12 -5.59 16.04
CA TYR A 66 3.55 -6.94 15.68
C TYR A 66 3.00 -7.43 14.35
N ASP A 67 1.86 -6.89 13.91
CA ASP A 67 1.14 -7.24 12.68
C ASP A 67 1.36 -6.23 11.55
N ASP A 68 2.37 -5.39 11.63
CA ASP A 68 2.64 -4.34 10.62
C ASP A 68 2.82 -4.92 9.20
N ALA A 69 3.42 -6.11 9.07
CA ALA A 69 3.53 -6.79 7.78
C ALA A 69 2.16 -7.01 7.13
N GLU A 70 1.21 -7.53 7.90
CA GLU A 70 -0.16 -7.79 7.41
C GLU A 70 -0.93 -6.48 7.17
N ARG A 71 -0.79 -5.51 8.05
CA ARG A 71 -1.43 -4.18 7.94
C ARG A 71 -1.05 -3.49 6.64
N PHE A 72 0.24 -3.45 6.32
CA PHE A 72 0.72 -2.76 5.12
C PHE A 72 0.67 -3.61 3.86
N ALA A 73 0.61 -4.94 3.99
CA ALA A 73 0.20 -5.82 2.90
C ALA A 73 -1.27 -5.55 2.51
N PHE A 74 -2.17 -5.48 3.50
CA PHE A 74 -3.56 -5.07 3.28
C PHE A 74 -3.65 -3.72 2.60
N PHE A 75 -2.99 -2.68 3.15
CA PHE A 75 -3.04 -1.33 2.59
C PHE A 75 -2.56 -1.29 1.13
N SER A 76 -1.39 -1.87 0.86
CA SER A 76 -0.81 -1.90 -0.48
C SER A 76 -1.70 -2.62 -1.50
N ARG A 77 -2.39 -3.67 -1.06
CA ARG A 77 -3.36 -4.39 -1.90
C ARG A 77 -4.65 -3.59 -2.10
N ALA A 78 -5.15 -2.97 -1.03
CA ALA A 78 -6.36 -2.16 -1.05
C ALA A 78 -6.25 -0.95 -1.99
N VAL A 79 -5.06 -0.32 -2.10
CA VAL A 79 -4.78 0.75 -3.07
C VAL A 79 -5.05 0.30 -4.50
N LEU A 80 -4.71 -0.93 -4.85
CA LEU A 80 -4.97 -1.47 -6.19
C LEU A 80 -6.42 -1.92 -6.36
N GLU A 81 -6.99 -2.59 -5.36
CA GLU A 81 -8.37 -3.10 -5.42
C GLU A 81 -9.42 -1.97 -5.41
N MET A 82 -9.11 -0.78 -4.90
CA MET A 82 -10.05 0.36 -4.87
C MET A 82 -10.26 1.02 -6.24
N LEU A 83 -9.32 0.90 -7.18
CA LEU A 83 -9.34 1.66 -8.42
C LEU A 83 -10.64 1.54 -9.23
N PRO A 84 -11.29 0.37 -9.33
CA PRO A 84 -12.56 0.25 -10.03
C PRO A 84 -13.76 0.95 -9.34
N TYR A 85 -13.61 1.37 -8.08
CA TYR A 85 -14.68 1.96 -7.26
C TYR A 85 -14.64 3.48 -7.20
N ILE A 86 -13.59 4.09 -7.75
CA ILE A 86 -13.39 5.54 -7.73
C ILE A 86 -13.45 6.14 -9.13
N ASP A 87 -13.87 7.39 -9.23
CA ASP A 87 -13.87 8.14 -10.49
C ASP A 87 -12.50 8.80 -10.75
N PHE A 88 -11.48 7.97 -10.84
CA PHE A 88 -10.11 8.41 -11.13
C PHE A 88 -9.26 7.24 -11.64
N HIS A 89 -8.71 7.38 -12.84
CA HIS A 89 -7.79 6.42 -13.43
C HIS A 89 -6.36 6.98 -13.36
N PRO A 90 -5.48 6.44 -12.50
CA PRO A 90 -4.12 6.96 -12.38
C PRO A 90 -3.26 6.53 -13.57
N ASP A 91 -2.46 7.44 -14.10
CA ASP A 91 -1.33 7.12 -14.99
C ASP A 91 -0.14 6.64 -14.19
N ILE A 92 0.03 7.18 -12.97
CA ILE A 92 1.14 6.88 -12.07
C ILE A 92 0.62 6.63 -10.66
N ILE A 93 1.06 5.54 -10.05
CA ILE A 93 0.93 5.28 -8.61
C ILE A 93 2.29 5.59 -7.97
N HIS A 94 2.32 6.63 -7.13
CA HIS A 94 3.51 7.05 -6.42
C HIS A 94 3.48 6.52 -4.98
N CYS A 95 4.38 5.61 -4.69
CA CYS A 95 4.53 4.95 -3.41
C CYS A 95 5.66 5.58 -2.61
N ASN A 96 5.47 5.75 -1.31
CA ASN A 96 6.40 6.42 -0.41
C ASN A 96 6.74 5.51 0.76
N ASP A 97 8.02 5.22 0.94
CA ASP A 97 8.57 4.38 2.00
C ASP A 97 7.99 2.95 2.10
N TRP A 98 8.47 2.20 3.06
CA TRP A 98 8.20 0.77 3.21
C TRP A 98 6.71 0.44 3.41
N GLN A 99 5.93 1.35 3.99
CA GLN A 99 4.51 1.12 4.25
C GLN A 99 3.67 0.98 2.95
N SER A 100 4.15 1.53 1.85
CA SER A 100 3.50 1.41 0.54
C SER A 100 4.30 0.56 -0.47
N ALA A 101 5.43 0.01 -0.03
CA ALA A 101 6.40 -0.68 -0.89
C ALA A 101 5.84 -1.94 -1.56
N LEU A 102 4.86 -2.62 -0.95
CA LEU A 102 4.24 -3.78 -1.58
C LEU A 102 3.29 -3.41 -2.73
N THR A 103 2.88 -2.14 -2.87
CA THR A 103 2.00 -1.74 -3.98
C THR A 103 2.62 -2.01 -5.36
N PRO A 104 3.86 -1.57 -5.68
CA PRO A 104 4.49 -1.91 -6.95
C PRO A 104 4.76 -3.41 -7.11
N VAL A 105 5.03 -4.13 -6.03
CA VAL A 105 5.21 -5.59 -6.05
C VAL A 105 3.92 -6.28 -6.47
N TYR A 106 2.82 -6.01 -5.78
CA TYR A 106 1.52 -6.57 -6.12
C TYR A 106 1.07 -6.16 -7.52
N TYR A 107 1.28 -4.88 -7.88
CA TYR A 107 0.97 -4.42 -9.23
C TYR A 107 1.67 -5.26 -10.29
N SER A 108 2.98 -5.44 -10.17
CA SER A 108 3.79 -6.21 -11.11
C SER A 108 3.34 -7.67 -11.20
N LEU A 109 3.13 -8.32 -10.06
CA LEU A 109 2.83 -9.75 -9.99
C LEU A 109 1.38 -10.09 -10.34
N MET A 110 0.42 -9.23 -10.01
CA MET A 110 -0.99 -9.63 -9.96
C MET A 110 -1.96 -8.71 -10.72
N TYR A 111 -1.59 -7.46 -11.03
CA TYR A 111 -2.53 -6.46 -11.60
C TYR A 111 -2.15 -5.94 -12.98
N ALA A 112 -0.87 -5.86 -13.32
CA ALA A 112 -0.40 -5.24 -14.56
C ALA A 112 -1.05 -5.81 -15.83
N HIS A 113 -1.53 -7.05 -15.79
CA HIS A 113 -2.17 -7.72 -16.92
C HIS A 113 -3.70 -7.61 -16.92
N ARG A 114 -4.30 -7.05 -15.86
CA ARG A 114 -5.75 -6.91 -15.76
C ARG A 114 -6.23 -5.73 -16.59
N GLU A 115 -7.43 -5.86 -17.14
CA GLU A 115 -8.11 -4.76 -17.83
C GLU A 115 -8.22 -3.55 -16.88
N GLY A 116 -7.91 -2.37 -17.40
CA GLY A 116 -7.91 -1.12 -16.64
C GLY A 116 -6.62 -0.81 -15.88
N TYR A 117 -5.66 -1.75 -15.80
CA TYR A 117 -4.39 -1.54 -15.09
C TYR A 117 -3.15 -1.44 -15.99
N GLN A 118 -3.24 -1.86 -17.27
CA GLN A 118 -2.06 -2.10 -18.13
C GLN A 118 -1.17 -0.87 -18.36
N ASN A 119 -1.71 0.33 -18.28
CA ASN A 119 -0.99 1.57 -18.59
C ASN A 119 -0.45 2.29 -17.36
N ILE A 120 -0.75 1.79 -16.16
CA ILE A 120 -0.29 2.41 -14.91
C ILE A 120 1.22 2.22 -14.77
N LYS A 121 1.91 3.27 -14.36
CA LYS A 121 3.33 3.21 -13.99
C LYS A 121 3.48 3.39 -12.49
N THR A 122 4.52 2.81 -11.93
CA THR A 122 4.81 2.90 -10.49
C THR A 122 6.09 3.68 -10.25
N LEU A 123 6.02 4.62 -9.32
CA LEU A 123 7.17 5.36 -8.79
C LEU A 123 7.30 5.03 -7.31
N PHE A 124 8.49 4.71 -6.86
CA PHE A 124 8.79 4.47 -5.45
C PHE A 124 9.80 5.48 -4.94
N THR A 125 9.47 6.22 -3.86
CA THR A 125 10.37 7.21 -3.25
C THR A 125 10.79 6.77 -1.86
N ILE A 126 12.09 6.79 -1.61
CA ILE A 126 12.71 6.47 -0.32
C ILE A 126 12.99 7.78 0.42
N HIS A 127 12.31 7.99 1.55
CA HIS A 127 12.53 9.12 2.45
C HIS A 127 13.49 8.75 3.60
N ASN A 128 13.40 7.51 4.08
CA ASN A 128 14.27 6.99 5.13
C ASN A 128 14.66 5.55 4.87
N ILE A 129 15.88 5.34 4.40
CA ILE A 129 16.41 4.01 4.06
C ILE A 129 16.62 3.10 5.27
N GLN A 130 16.62 3.65 6.48
CA GLN A 130 16.79 2.85 7.69
C GLN A 130 15.58 1.93 7.98
N TYR A 131 14.39 2.35 7.56
CA TYR A 131 13.16 1.60 7.76
C TYR A 131 12.70 0.95 6.46
N GLN A 132 12.89 -0.37 6.36
CA GLN A 132 12.74 -1.10 5.10
C GLN A 132 11.55 -2.08 5.07
N GLY A 133 10.92 -2.35 6.21
CA GLY A 133 9.88 -3.37 6.30
C GLY A 133 10.48 -4.77 6.15
N VAL A 134 11.31 -5.17 7.13
CA VAL A 134 12.03 -6.46 7.13
C VAL A 134 11.31 -7.45 8.05
N TYR A 135 11.05 -8.64 7.54
CA TYR A 135 10.33 -9.71 8.23
C TYR A 135 10.86 -11.08 7.82
N GLY A 136 10.66 -12.08 8.66
CA GLY A 136 11.04 -13.45 8.33
C GLY A 136 10.34 -14.01 7.09
N LYS A 137 10.94 -14.99 6.44
CA LYS A 137 10.46 -15.55 5.16
C LYS A 137 9.10 -16.26 5.25
N GLU A 138 8.71 -16.68 6.43
CA GLU A 138 7.43 -17.32 6.70
C GLU A 138 6.22 -16.46 6.33
N ILE A 139 6.38 -15.12 6.27
CA ILE A 139 5.27 -14.24 5.88
C ILE A 139 4.98 -14.24 4.39
N LEU A 140 5.88 -14.73 3.54
CA LEU A 140 5.80 -14.58 2.08
C LEU A 140 4.47 -15.11 1.52
N GLU A 141 4.13 -16.36 1.83
CA GLU A 141 2.89 -16.98 1.37
C GLU A 141 1.73 -16.72 2.31
N ASP A 142 1.94 -16.83 3.63
CA ASP A 142 0.87 -16.78 4.62
C ASP A 142 0.30 -15.38 4.85
N VAL A 143 1.12 -14.35 4.75
CA VAL A 143 0.73 -12.95 4.98
C VAL A 143 0.66 -12.18 3.66
N LEU A 144 1.71 -12.24 2.84
CA LEU A 144 1.78 -11.45 1.61
C LEU A 144 0.99 -12.09 0.45
N GLY A 145 0.78 -13.42 0.48
CA GLY A 145 0.16 -14.14 -0.62
C GLY A 145 1.01 -14.14 -1.89
N ILE A 146 2.33 -14.07 -1.73
CA ILE A 146 3.30 -14.11 -2.81
C ILE A 146 3.87 -15.53 -2.87
N ALA A 147 3.85 -16.13 -4.06
CA ALA A 147 4.31 -17.50 -4.24
C ALA A 147 5.83 -17.62 -4.03
N GLN A 148 6.27 -18.77 -3.52
CA GLN A 148 7.69 -19.07 -3.27
C GLN A 148 8.60 -18.84 -4.49
N ARG A 149 8.12 -19.07 -5.70
CA ARG A 149 8.88 -18.81 -6.94
C ARG A 149 9.25 -17.34 -7.14
N ASP A 150 8.54 -16.42 -6.51
CA ASP A 150 8.73 -14.97 -6.61
C ASP A 150 9.51 -14.41 -5.40
N GLU A 151 9.97 -15.27 -4.47
CA GLU A 151 10.72 -14.90 -3.26
C GLU A 151 11.92 -14.00 -3.56
N ALA A 152 12.66 -14.28 -4.62
CA ALA A 152 13.84 -13.52 -5.01
C ALA A 152 13.57 -12.01 -5.23
N LEU A 153 12.33 -11.60 -5.50
CA LEU A 153 11.97 -10.19 -5.61
C LEU A 153 12.04 -9.45 -4.27
N LEU A 154 11.76 -10.14 -3.16
CA LEU A 154 11.71 -9.52 -1.83
C LEU A 154 12.84 -9.99 -0.91
N GLU A 155 13.50 -11.11 -1.23
CA GLU A 155 14.55 -11.66 -0.39
C GLU A 155 15.78 -10.76 -0.37
N TYR A 156 16.22 -10.41 0.84
CA TYR A 156 17.47 -9.67 1.08
C TYR A 156 18.05 -10.07 2.44
N ASP A 157 19.31 -10.52 2.43
CA ASP A 157 20.07 -10.94 3.61
C ASP A 157 19.35 -12.02 4.46
N GLY A 158 18.64 -12.93 3.80
CA GLY A 158 17.94 -14.04 4.44
C GLY A 158 16.50 -13.78 4.84
N ASP A 159 16.02 -12.54 4.74
CA ASP A 159 14.68 -12.12 5.13
C ASP A 159 13.87 -11.56 3.95
N VAL A 160 12.57 -11.38 4.15
CA VAL A 160 11.69 -10.62 3.26
C VAL A 160 11.87 -9.13 3.56
N ASN A 161 12.17 -8.33 2.53
CA ASN A 161 12.37 -6.90 2.62
C ASN A 161 11.43 -6.17 1.65
N PHE A 162 10.49 -5.40 2.18
CA PHE A 162 9.46 -4.71 1.39
C PHE A 162 10.06 -3.64 0.48
N MET A 163 11.03 -2.86 1.00
CA MET A 163 11.69 -1.82 0.23
C MET A 163 12.48 -2.41 -0.95
N LYS A 164 13.17 -3.52 -0.75
CA LYS A 164 13.87 -4.26 -1.81
C LYS A 164 12.88 -4.69 -2.89
N GLY A 165 11.73 -5.24 -2.51
CA GLY A 165 10.67 -5.61 -3.45
C GLY A 165 10.17 -4.42 -4.27
N ALA A 166 9.98 -3.26 -3.65
CA ALA A 166 9.58 -2.04 -4.36
C ALA A 166 10.65 -1.56 -5.35
N ILE A 167 11.93 -1.62 -4.97
CA ILE A 167 13.06 -1.24 -5.84
C ILE A 167 13.11 -2.13 -7.08
N GLU A 168 12.87 -3.43 -6.92
CA GLU A 168 12.88 -4.39 -8.04
C GLU A 168 11.67 -4.23 -8.99
N CYS A 169 10.50 -3.90 -8.43
CA CYS A 169 9.24 -3.92 -9.19
C CYS A 169 8.78 -2.56 -9.71
N ALA A 170 9.22 -1.45 -9.12
CA ALA A 170 8.79 -0.12 -9.55
C ALA A 170 9.42 0.27 -10.90
N ASN A 171 8.66 0.98 -11.73
CA ASN A 171 9.17 1.51 -13.00
C ASN A 171 10.27 2.56 -12.78
N ARG A 172 10.23 3.30 -11.68
CA ARG A 172 11.24 4.27 -11.27
C ARG A 172 11.36 4.30 -9.76
N VAL A 173 12.57 4.55 -9.30
CA VAL A 173 12.89 4.76 -7.88
C VAL A 173 13.53 6.14 -7.73
N SER A 174 13.19 6.84 -6.68
CA SER A 174 13.76 8.14 -6.34
C SER A 174 14.05 8.27 -4.85
N THR A 175 14.82 9.26 -4.49
CA THR A 175 15.07 9.66 -3.10
C THR A 175 14.93 11.17 -2.97
N VAL A 176 14.82 11.68 -1.75
CA VAL A 176 14.56 13.10 -1.46
C VAL A 176 15.82 13.91 -1.19
N SER A 177 16.99 13.29 -1.16
CA SER A 177 18.26 13.98 -0.87
C SER A 177 19.32 13.68 -1.94
N PRO A 178 20.06 14.70 -2.42
CA PRO A 178 21.17 14.50 -3.36
C PRO A 178 22.33 13.67 -2.78
N SER A 179 22.38 13.51 -1.47
CA SER A 179 23.44 12.77 -0.76
C SER A 179 23.05 11.35 -0.33
N TYR A 180 21.86 10.92 -0.71
CA TYR A 180 21.46 9.51 -0.53
C TYR A 180 22.10 8.61 -1.59
#